data_ffcd4a59ee12aef5f085c73c4870a8bf
#
_entry.id   ffcd4a59ee12aef5f085c73c4870a8bf
#
_cell.length_a   1.000
_cell.length_b   1.000
_cell.length_c   1.000
_cell.angle_alpha   90.00
_cell.angle_beta   90.00
_cell.angle_gamma   90.00
#
_symmetry.space_group_name_H-M   'P 1'
#
loop_
_entity.id
_entity.type
_entity.pdbx_description
1 polymer ?
#
loop_
_entity_poly.entity_id
_entity_poly.type
_entity_poly.pdbx_seq_one_letter_code
_entity_poly.pdbx_strand_id
1 'polypeptide(L)'
;MKEINTAYLTCPIRNVIDRFGDKWSLLILYHLHQGGTLRFGQIYHEMTDVSQKMLSAKLKDLERDGLVHRKAYPESPPRVEYRLTPLGESLMPHVDGLIAWSKEHFQDVTGGKVIVK
;
A
#
# COMPACT_ATOMS: atom_id res chain seq x y z
N MET A 1 -13.34 -13.53 9.00
CA MET A 1 -11.94 -13.85 9.23
C MET A 1 -11.34 -14.46 7.99
N LYS A 2 -10.17 -14.00 7.62
CA LYS A 2 -9.51 -14.49 6.42
C LYS A 2 -8.94 -15.88 6.68
N GLU A 3 -9.21 -16.80 5.77
CA GLU A 3 -8.73 -18.16 5.89
C GLU A 3 -7.21 -18.21 5.67
N ILE A 4 -6.53 -18.96 6.52
CA ILE A 4 -5.09 -19.13 6.43
C ILE A 4 -4.78 -20.29 5.50
N ASN A 5 -3.98 -20.05 4.47
CA ASN A 5 -3.51 -21.08 3.57
C ASN A 5 -2.60 -22.05 4.37
N THR A 6 -2.78 -23.34 4.15
CA THR A 6 -2.00 -24.36 4.88
C THR A 6 -0.49 -24.19 4.71
N ALA A 7 -0.03 -23.65 3.57
CA ALA A 7 1.38 -23.38 3.35
C ALA A 7 1.94 -22.35 4.35
N TYR A 8 1.09 -21.49 4.89
CA TYR A 8 1.49 -20.45 5.82
C TYR A 8 1.47 -20.91 7.27
N LEU A 9 0.94 -22.09 7.55
CA LEU A 9 0.96 -22.62 8.92
C LEU A 9 2.39 -22.88 9.39
N THR A 10 3.29 -23.20 8.45
CA THR A 10 4.71 -23.43 8.75
C THR A 10 5.53 -22.14 8.66
N CYS A 11 4.95 -21.05 8.14
CA CYS A 11 5.63 -19.75 8.00
C CYS A 11 4.64 -18.61 8.24
N PRO A 12 4.31 -18.30 9.52
CA PRO A 12 3.38 -17.21 9.83
C PRO A 12 3.83 -15.84 9.26
N ILE A 13 5.16 -15.63 9.18
CA ILE A 13 5.71 -14.39 8.64
C ILE A 13 5.28 -14.19 7.19
N ARG A 14 5.30 -15.26 6.38
CA ARG A 14 4.87 -15.19 4.99
C ARG A 14 3.41 -14.76 4.87
N ASN A 15 2.56 -15.26 5.76
CA ASN A 15 1.15 -14.89 5.76
C ASN A 15 0.95 -13.39 5.99
N VAL A 16 1.72 -12.82 6.93
CA VAL A 16 1.65 -11.39 7.21
C VAL A 16 2.20 -10.57 6.05
N ILE A 17 3.39 -10.91 5.56
CA ILE A 17 4.03 -10.16 4.47
C ILE A 17 3.18 -10.19 3.20
N ASP A 18 2.51 -11.29 2.92
CA ASP A 18 1.64 -11.42 1.75
C ASP A 18 0.56 -10.34 1.67
N ARG A 19 0.18 -9.78 2.81
CA ARG A 19 -0.90 -8.78 2.87
C ARG A 19 -0.47 -7.39 2.42
N PHE A 20 0.83 -7.09 2.48
CA PHE A 20 1.33 -5.75 2.13
C PHE A 20 2.61 -5.78 1.31
N GLY A 21 3.16 -6.96 1.02
CA GLY A 21 4.49 -7.08 0.44
C GLY A 21 4.57 -6.90 -1.08
N ASP A 22 3.45 -6.69 -1.75
CA ASP A 22 3.49 -6.41 -3.18
C ASP A 22 3.78 -4.92 -3.44
N LYS A 23 4.22 -4.64 -4.67
CA LYS A 23 4.65 -3.27 -5.02
C LYS A 23 3.54 -2.24 -4.87
N TRP A 24 2.31 -2.61 -5.23
CA TRP A 24 1.18 -1.66 -5.18
C TRP A 24 0.80 -1.32 -3.75
N SER A 25 0.73 -2.33 -2.88
CA SER A 25 0.41 -2.12 -1.47
C SER A 25 1.47 -1.27 -0.78
N LEU A 26 2.74 -1.55 -1.03
CA LEU A 26 3.83 -0.77 -0.43
C LEU A 26 3.78 0.70 -0.88
N LEU A 27 3.50 0.94 -2.16
CA LEU A 27 3.42 2.31 -2.68
C LEU A 27 2.19 3.05 -2.15
N ILE A 28 1.05 2.37 -2.03
CA ILE A 28 -0.15 2.97 -1.43
C ILE A 28 0.14 3.41 0.00
N LEU A 29 0.72 2.52 0.79
CA LEU A 29 1.06 2.84 2.18
C LEU A 29 2.01 4.02 2.25
N TYR A 30 3.02 4.04 1.39
CA TYR A 30 3.98 5.13 1.34
C TYR A 30 3.30 6.47 1.02
N HIS A 31 2.44 6.51 0.00
CA HIS A 31 1.76 7.76 -0.36
C HIS A 31 0.79 8.24 0.72
N LEU A 32 0.10 7.32 1.39
CA LEU A 32 -0.76 7.69 2.52
C LEU A 32 0.04 8.23 3.68
N HIS A 33 1.23 7.67 3.93
CA HIS A 33 2.09 8.17 4.99
C HIS A 33 2.57 9.59 4.69
N GLN A 34 2.94 9.85 3.43
CA GLN A 34 3.40 11.18 3.01
C GLN A 34 2.27 12.21 3.02
N GLY A 35 1.10 11.82 2.56
CA GLY A 35 -0.02 12.76 2.40
C GLY A 35 -0.95 12.88 3.61
N GLY A 36 -0.90 11.92 4.51
CA GLY A 36 -1.78 11.87 5.69
C GLY A 36 -3.15 11.30 5.33
N THR A 37 -4.07 12.15 4.90
CA THR A 37 -5.40 11.74 4.47
C THR A 37 -5.55 12.08 3.00
N LEU A 38 -5.84 11.07 2.18
CA LEU A 38 -5.94 11.25 0.73
C LEU A 38 -7.25 10.67 0.22
N ARG A 39 -7.78 11.28 -0.84
CA ARG A 39 -8.90 10.74 -1.60
C ARG A 39 -8.39 9.77 -2.66
N PHE A 40 -9.28 8.91 -3.14
CA PHE A 40 -8.94 7.93 -4.18
C PHE A 40 -8.23 8.59 -5.36
N GLY A 41 -8.77 9.69 -5.88
CA GLY A 41 -8.19 10.37 -7.04
C GLY A 41 -6.79 10.89 -6.79
N GLN A 42 -6.51 11.34 -5.56
CA GLN A 42 -5.19 11.82 -5.20
C GLN A 42 -4.17 10.67 -5.17
N ILE A 43 -4.57 9.53 -4.60
CA ILE A 43 -3.72 8.34 -4.60
C ILE A 43 -3.47 7.88 -6.03
N TYR A 44 -4.53 7.79 -6.83
CA TYR A 44 -4.44 7.36 -8.21
C TYR A 44 -3.52 8.24 -9.04
N HIS A 45 -3.59 9.56 -8.81
CA HIS A 45 -2.74 10.52 -9.51
C HIS A 45 -1.25 10.29 -9.22
N GLU A 46 -0.92 9.91 -7.99
CA GLU A 46 0.47 9.62 -7.61
C GLU A 46 0.98 8.29 -8.15
N MET A 47 0.07 7.37 -8.47
CA MET A 47 0.42 6.02 -8.93
C MET A 47 0.08 5.87 -10.40
N THR A 48 0.97 6.35 -11.26
CA THR A 48 0.68 6.55 -12.68
C THR A 48 0.51 5.27 -13.50
N ASP A 49 0.99 4.13 -13.01
CA ASP A 49 0.99 2.88 -13.77
C ASP A 49 0.06 1.81 -13.19
N VAL A 50 -0.82 2.18 -12.28
CA VAL A 50 -1.82 1.26 -11.74
C VAL A 50 -3.20 1.58 -12.33
N SER A 51 -4.02 0.55 -12.60
CA SER A 51 -5.39 0.77 -13.03
C SER A 51 -6.28 1.15 -11.85
N GLN A 52 -7.40 1.84 -12.14
CA GLN A 52 -8.37 2.18 -11.09
C GLN A 52 -8.91 0.92 -10.42
N LYS A 53 -9.14 -0.13 -11.20
CA LYS A 53 -9.64 -1.40 -10.67
C LYS A 53 -8.64 -2.03 -9.71
N MET A 54 -7.37 -2.03 -10.07
CA MET A 54 -6.31 -2.59 -9.21
C MET A 54 -6.15 -1.76 -7.94
N LEU A 55 -6.13 -0.43 -8.06
CA LEU A 55 -6.00 0.45 -6.90
C LEU A 55 -7.17 0.24 -5.95
N SER A 56 -8.39 0.18 -6.47
CA SER A 56 -9.58 -0.06 -5.66
C SER A 56 -9.49 -1.39 -4.91
N ALA A 57 -9.05 -2.44 -5.61
CA ALA A 57 -8.92 -3.77 -5.00
C ALA A 57 -7.86 -3.77 -3.89
N LYS A 58 -6.72 -3.13 -4.12
CA LYS A 58 -5.66 -3.08 -3.12
C LYS A 58 -6.05 -2.26 -1.89
N LEU A 59 -6.77 -1.15 -2.08
CA LEU A 59 -7.26 -0.36 -0.96
C LEU A 59 -8.25 -1.15 -0.12
N LYS A 60 -9.12 -1.94 -0.75
CA LYS A 60 -10.04 -2.83 -0.02
C LYS A 60 -9.29 -3.87 0.80
N ASP A 61 -8.26 -4.46 0.21
CA ASP A 61 -7.45 -5.47 0.91
C ASP A 61 -6.75 -4.86 2.12
N LEU A 62 -6.16 -3.68 1.97
CA LEU A 62 -5.47 -2.99 3.05
C LEU A 62 -6.43 -2.57 4.16
N GLU A 63 -7.63 -2.14 3.79
CA GLU A 63 -8.67 -1.81 4.76
C GLU A 63 -9.10 -3.05 5.53
N ARG A 64 -9.37 -4.14 4.83
CA ARG A 64 -9.77 -5.40 5.46
C ARG A 64 -8.73 -5.91 6.45
N ASP A 65 -7.46 -5.75 6.10
CA ASP A 65 -6.35 -6.22 6.94
C ASP A 65 -5.97 -5.22 8.05
N GLY A 66 -6.71 -4.11 8.16
CA GLY A 66 -6.55 -3.18 9.26
C GLY A 66 -5.41 -2.19 9.14
N LEU A 67 -4.81 -2.07 7.96
CA LEU A 67 -3.68 -1.15 7.74
C LEU A 67 -4.14 0.23 7.28
N VAL A 68 -5.30 0.31 6.62
CA VAL A 68 -5.85 1.53 6.06
C VAL A 68 -7.28 1.72 6.58
N HIS A 69 -7.60 2.95 6.92
CA HIS A 69 -8.95 3.35 7.32
C HIS A 69 -9.61 4.09 6.17
N ARG A 70 -10.84 3.70 5.85
CA ARG A 70 -11.66 4.35 4.83
C ARG A 70 -12.81 5.08 5.51
N LYS A 71 -13.01 6.35 5.17
CA LYS A 71 -14.12 7.13 5.70
C LYS A 71 -14.91 7.73 4.54
N ALA A 72 -16.18 7.39 4.48
CA ALA A 72 -17.10 7.95 3.49
C ALA A 72 -17.90 9.08 4.10
N TYR A 73 -18.08 10.16 3.35
CA TYR A 73 -18.87 11.32 3.78
C TYR A 73 -20.12 11.39 2.90
N PRO A 74 -21.31 11.50 3.49
CA PRO A 74 -22.56 11.58 2.73
C PRO A 74 -22.77 12.99 2.17
N GLU A 75 -21.88 13.36 1.26
CA GLU A 75 -21.92 14.67 0.61
C GLU A 75 -22.35 14.50 -0.84
N SER A 76 -22.58 15.61 -1.52
CA SER A 76 -22.88 15.63 -2.95
C SER A 76 -21.89 16.58 -3.65
N PRO A 77 -20.91 16.05 -4.42
CA PRO A 77 -20.68 14.62 -4.67
C PRO A 77 -20.15 13.89 -3.44
N PRO A 78 -20.29 12.57 -3.38
CA PRO A 78 -19.77 11.78 -2.27
C PRO A 78 -18.25 11.90 -2.17
N ARG A 79 -17.76 11.95 -0.93
CA ARG A 79 -16.34 12.03 -0.66
C ARG A 79 -15.91 10.81 0.14
N VAL A 80 -14.82 10.17 -0.28
CA VAL A 80 -14.21 9.05 0.42
C VAL A 80 -12.75 9.38 0.67
N GLU A 81 -12.34 9.25 1.92
CA GLU A 81 -10.96 9.51 2.34
C GLU A 81 -10.32 8.26 2.90
N TYR A 82 -9.02 8.14 2.67
CA TYR A 82 -8.20 7.04 3.15
C TYR A 82 -7.06 7.58 4.00
N ARG A 83 -6.75 6.88 5.07
CA ARG A 83 -5.59 7.20 5.92
C ARG A 83 -5.07 5.92 6.54
N LEU A 84 -3.83 5.96 7.02
CA LEU A 84 -3.27 4.83 7.74
C LEU A 84 -3.92 4.70 9.11
N THR A 85 -4.12 3.46 9.54
CA THR A 85 -4.48 3.16 10.93
C THR A 85 -3.23 3.23 11.80
N PRO A 86 -3.37 3.22 13.15
CA PRO A 86 -2.18 3.08 14.00
C PRO A 86 -1.34 1.86 13.65
N LEU A 87 -1.97 0.75 13.27
CA LEU A 87 -1.22 -0.43 12.82
C LEU A 87 -0.45 -0.14 11.55
N GLY A 88 -1.08 0.52 10.57
CA GLY A 88 -0.42 0.92 9.34
C GLY A 88 0.75 1.86 9.61
N GLU A 89 0.57 2.81 10.51
CA GLU A 89 1.65 3.73 10.89
C GLU A 89 2.83 2.99 11.50
N SER A 90 2.56 1.93 12.27
CA SER A 90 3.65 1.15 12.90
C SER A 90 4.52 0.43 11.89
N LEU A 91 3.98 0.16 10.70
CA LEU A 91 4.71 -0.49 9.62
C LEU A 91 5.62 0.49 8.87
N MET A 92 5.30 1.78 8.89
CA MET A 92 5.92 2.75 8.00
C MET A 92 7.42 2.95 8.18
N PRO A 93 8.01 2.90 9.39
CA PRO A 93 9.47 2.98 9.49
C PRO A 93 10.18 1.93 8.63
N HIS A 94 9.61 0.75 8.53
CA HIS A 94 10.19 -0.35 7.72
C HIS A 94 9.99 -0.11 6.23
N VAL A 95 8.81 0.37 5.85
CA VAL A 95 8.53 0.71 4.44
C VAL A 95 9.41 1.87 3.98
N ASP A 96 9.51 2.91 4.81
CA ASP A 96 10.36 4.06 4.50
C ASP A 96 11.82 3.64 4.34
N GLY A 97 12.28 2.71 5.17
CA GLY A 97 13.62 2.16 5.06
C GLY A 97 13.84 1.44 3.74
N LEU A 98 12.87 0.64 3.30
CA LEU A 98 12.95 -0.05 2.02
C LEU A 98 12.98 0.93 0.85
N ILE A 99 12.17 1.97 0.92
CA ILE A 99 12.13 2.97 -0.14
C ILE A 99 13.44 3.75 -0.20
N ALA A 100 13.96 4.15 0.96
CA ALA A 100 15.24 4.86 1.04
C ALA A 100 16.37 3.99 0.47
N TRP A 101 16.40 2.72 0.85
CA TRP A 101 17.38 1.77 0.34
C TRP A 101 17.28 1.65 -1.18
N SER A 102 16.04 1.57 -1.69
CA SER A 102 15.81 1.43 -3.12
C SER A 102 16.31 2.64 -3.91
N LYS A 103 16.10 3.84 -3.37
CA LYS A 103 16.59 5.07 -4.01
C LYS A 103 18.11 5.13 -4.02
N GLU A 104 18.74 4.72 -2.91
CA GLU A 104 20.19 4.74 -2.77
C GLU A 104 20.86 3.73 -3.68
N HIS A 105 20.26 2.57 -3.85
CA HIS A 105 20.85 1.47 -4.61
C HIS A 105 20.19 1.23 -5.97
N PHE A 106 19.46 2.21 -6.47
CA PHE A 106 18.73 2.08 -7.72
C PHE A 106 19.64 1.61 -8.86
N GLN A 107 20.80 2.25 -9.02
CA GLN A 107 21.72 1.88 -10.09
C GLN A 107 22.37 0.52 -9.89
N ASP A 108 22.67 0.18 -8.63
CA ASP A 108 23.27 -1.12 -8.33
C ASP A 108 22.34 -2.28 -8.70
N VAL A 109 21.04 -2.10 -8.46
CA VAL A 109 20.05 -3.15 -8.69
C VAL A 109 19.60 -3.19 -10.15
N THR A 110 19.37 -2.03 -10.74
CA THR A 110 18.78 -1.94 -12.09
C THR A 110 19.81 -1.73 -13.20
N GLY A 111 21.06 -1.43 -12.85
CA GLY A 111 22.07 -1.06 -13.82
C GLY A 111 21.82 0.29 -14.45
N GLY A 112 21.04 1.15 -13.78
CA GLY A 112 20.66 2.46 -14.28
C GLY A 112 19.48 2.44 -15.23
N LYS A 113 18.83 1.26 -15.41
CA LYS A 113 17.68 1.14 -16.31
C LYS A 113 16.39 1.35 -15.55
N VAL A 114 15.46 2.06 -16.18
CA VAL A 114 14.11 2.22 -15.64
C VAL A 114 13.26 1.06 -16.13
N ILE A 115 12.63 0.35 -15.20
CA ILE A 115 11.72 -0.74 -15.52
C ILE A 115 10.31 -0.20 -15.57
N VAL A 116 9.72 -0.22 -16.77
CA VAL A 116 8.33 0.22 -16.98
C VAL A 116 7.49 -1.00 -17.29
N LYS A 117 6.40 -1.15 -16.56
CA LYS A 117 5.46 -2.25 -16.78
C LYS A 117 4.06 -1.74 -16.99
#